data_d1f893cce057b4ffc1e84d3beeba6da8
#
_entry.id   d1f893cce057b4ffc1e84d3beeba6da8
#
_cell.length_a   1.000
_cell.length_b   1.000
_cell.length_c   1.000
_cell.angle_alpha   90.00
_cell.angle_beta   90.00
_cell.angle_gamma   90.00
#
_symmetry.space_group_name_H-M   'P 1'
#
loop_
_entity.id
_entity.type
_entity.pdbx_description
1 polymer ?
#
loop_
_entity_poly.entity_id
_entity_poly.type
_entity_poly.pdbx_seq_one_letter_code
_entity_poly.pdbx_strand_id
1 'polypeptide(L)'
;MKNLFKYIAFLAFLYGLWYIVLGYFSFLLFFMFFCLIVICFLLSVISMRKTTVSMSLSQDYCTRDDTILVTFSRQNLTYIPCGQIVIEYQVMDVFSHMVLSQSVCLLDQQVEIQIPCSHCGHYIIQVQKIKCYDLLQCFSFSQSITLEQAFDVMPHYQEMETSVEQAYQFDEEGQSYLANQKGDDYSEVFEIRSYREGDALKHIHWNVSSKFQELFVKVGSQPIQHKLVLAMEYKTNNAFYDLQFDCFYSLCLLLVKKNIVFDVVTVCDLQQLHIESIHSLEEVITTTRWLMKNPIQTFNSTLMPKSFYQIHGQNLEVSHS
;
A
#
# COMPACT_ATOMS: atom_id res chain seq x y z
N MET A 1 12.59 -25.49 27.38
CA MET A 1 13.55 -25.93 28.41
C MET A 1 12.90 -26.26 29.76
N LYS A 2 11.83 -25.58 30.20
CA LYS A 2 11.16 -25.91 31.49
C LYS A 2 10.65 -27.37 31.58
N ASN A 3 10.11 -27.89 30.47
CA ASN A 3 9.58 -29.26 30.46
C ASN A 3 10.70 -30.32 30.40
N LEU A 4 11.78 -30.02 29.68
CA LEU A 4 12.96 -30.92 29.65
C LEU A 4 13.49 -31.19 31.06
N PHE A 5 13.60 -30.15 31.89
CA PHE A 5 14.04 -30.29 33.28
C PHE A 5 13.10 -31.18 34.11
N LYS A 6 11.77 -31.04 33.89
CA LYS A 6 10.78 -31.90 34.56
C LYS A 6 10.90 -33.36 34.17
N TYR A 7 11.14 -33.65 32.88
CA TYR A 7 11.34 -35.01 32.38
C TYR A 7 12.66 -35.60 32.86
N ILE A 8 13.75 -34.84 32.91
CA ILE A 8 15.01 -35.29 33.46
C ILE A 8 14.87 -35.60 34.96
N ALA A 9 14.18 -34.73 35.72
CA ALA A 9 13.93 -34.96 37.13
C ALA A 9 13.06 -36.21 37.37
N PHE A 10 12.05 -36.42 36.50
CA PHE A 10 11.22 -37.62 36.56
C PHE A 10 12.01 -38.93 36.24
N LEU A 11 12.87 -38.90 35.20
CA LEU A 11 13.74 -40.02 34.89
C LEU A 11 14.74 -40.30 36.01
N ALA A 12 15.31 -39.24 36.62
CA ALA A 12 16.21 -39.41 37.78
C ALA A 12 15.49 -40.02 38.99
N PHE A 13 14.23 -39.61 39.20
CA PHE A 13 13.38 -40.22 40.24
C PHE A 13 13.15 -41.72 39.97
N LEU A 14 12.77 -42.11 38.75
CA LEU A 14 12.55 -43.50 38.36
C LEU A 14 13.87 -44.33 38.46
N TYR A 15 14.99 -43.73 38.10
CA TYR A 15 16.31 -44.35 38.28
C TYR A 15 16.64 -44.56 39.75
N GLY A 16 16.41 -43.59 40.63
CA GLY A 16 16.56 -43.71 42.08
C GLY A 16 15.67 -44.77 42.66
N LEU A 17 14.44 -44.87 42.22
CA LEU A 17 13.46 -45.88 42.66
C LEU A 17 13.94 -47.31 42.26
N TRP A 18 14.47 -47.46 41.02
CA TRP A 18 15.09 -48.70 40.59
C TRP A 18 16.31 -49.07 41.43
N TYR A 19 17.16 -48.11 41.79
CA TYR A 19 18.33 -48.32 42.60
C TYR A 19 17.99 -48.79 44.01
N ILE A 20 16.90 -48.28 44.61
CA ILE A 20 16.44 -48.66 45.96
C ILE A 20 15.75 -50.02 45.94
N VAL A 21 14.86 -50.27 44.98
CA VAL A 21 14.02 -51.47 44.96
C VAL A 21 14.73 -52.66 44.32
N LEU A 22 15.74 -52.44 43.48
CA LEU A 22 16.52 -53.46 42.72
C LEU A 22 15.62 -54.48 41.99
N GLY A 23 14.38 -54.10 41.69
CA GLY A 23 13.40 -54.97 41.07
C GLY A 23 13.42 -54.88 39.54
N TYR A 24 13.23 -56.02 38.86
CA TYR A 24 13.13 -56.07 37.41
C TYR A 24 12.03 -55.17 36.86
N PHE A 25 10.92 -55.05 37.55
CA PHE A 25 9.78 -54.23 37.15
C PHE A 25 10.12 -52.73 37.16
N SER A 26 10.83 -52.22 38.16
CA SER A 26 11.24 -50.80 38.23
C SER A 26 12.26 -50.44 37.15
N PHE A 27 13.19 -51.38 36.81
CA PHE A 27 14.08 -51.23 35.67
C PHE A 27 13.33 -51.15 34.33
N LEU A 28 12.38 -52.06 34.11
CA LEU A 28 11.58 -52.10 32.90
C LEU A 28 10.77 -50.78 32.72
N LEU A 29 10.19 -50.26 33.81
CA LEU A 29 9.46 -49.03 33.81
C LEU A 29 10.36 -47.81 33.46
N PHE A 30 11.54 -47.72 34.08
CA PHE A 30 12.53 -46.71 33.72
C PHE A 30 12.92 -46.77 32.22
N PHE A 31 13.25 -47.96 31.73
CA PHE A 31 13.67 -48.18 30.36
C PHE A 31 12.55 -47.86 29.37
N MET A 32 11.31 -48.22 29.70
CA MET A 32 10.14 -47.88 28.87
C MET A 32 9.96 -46.36 28.70
N PHE A 33 10.01 -45.59 29.80
CA PHE A 33 9.90 -44.14 29.72
C PHE A 33 11.08 -43.49 28.99
N PHE A 34 12.28 -43.99 29.19
CA PHE A 34 13.47 -43.52 28.45
C PHE A 34 13.33 -43.77 26.94
N CYS A 35 12.95 -44.97 26.53
CA CYS A 35 12.71 -45.29 25.12
C CYS A 35 11.60 -44.43 24.53
N LEU A 36 10.52 -44.18 25.27
CA LEU A 36 9.40 -43.33 24.82
C LEU A 36 9.86 -41.91 24.50
N ILE A 37 10.65 -41.28 25.36
CA ILE A 37 11.21 -39.94 25.10
C ILE A 37 12.11 -39.94 23.85
N VAL A 38 12.96 -40.94 23.69
CA VAL A 38 13.85 -41.07 22.53
C VAL A 38 13.04 -41.23 21.23
N ILE A 39 12.02 -42.09 21.24
CA ILE A 39 11.14 -42.31 20.08
C ILE A 39 10.38 -41.04 19.75
N CYS A 40 9.78 -40.37 20.73
CA CYS A 40 9.09 -39.08 20.50
C CYS A 40 10.01 -38.02 19.93
N PHE A 41 11.26 -37.95 20.42
CA PHE A 41 12.27 -37.03 19.87
C PHE A 41 12.60 -37.34 18.41
N LEU A 42 12.91 -38.59 18.07
CA LEU A 42 13.23 -39.00 16.69
C LEU A 42 12.05 -38.73 15.73
N LEU A 43 10.83 -39.08 16.12
CA LEU A 43 9.65 -38.81 15.30
C LEU A 43 9.43 -37.30 15.10
N SER A 44 9.61 -36.53 16.17
CA SER A 44 9.46 -35.09 16.12
C SER A 44 10.47 -34.40 15.21
N VAL A 45 11.75 -34.82 15.24
CA VAL A 45 12.80 -34.27 14.36
C VAL A 45 12.46 -34.48 12.88
N ILE A 46 11.92 -35.63 12.52
CA ILE A 46 11.52 -35.93 11.13
C ILE A 46 10.35 -35.05 10.73
N SER A 47 9.35 -34.91 11.60
CA SER A 47 8.17 -34.06 11.34
C SER A 47 8.52 -32.58 11.25
N MET A 48 9.37 -32.07 12.16
CA MET A 48 9.77 -30.67 12.20
C MET A 48 10.52 -30.22 10.93
N ARG A 49 11.39 -31.08 10.39
CA ARG A 49 12.15 -30.79 9.16
C ARG A 49 11.29 -30.73 7.91
N LYS A 50 10.16 -31.44 7.89
CA LYS A 50 9.25 -31.54 6.74
C LYS A 50 8.01 -30.65 6.87
N THR A 51 7.84 -29.96 7.97
CA THR A 51 6.72 -29.04 8.18
C THR A 51 7.03 -27.71 7.50
N THR A 52 6.15 -27.32 6.59
CA THR A 52 6.13 -25.99 5.99
C THR A 52 4.90 -25.22 6.46
N VAL A 53 5.03 -23.90 6.55
CA VAL A 53 3.92 -23.00 6.89
C VAL A 53 3.67 -22.14 5.68
N SER A 54 2.41 -21.96 5.33
CA SER A 54 1.96 -20.99 4.33
C SER A 54 1.16 -19.88 5.01
N MET A 55 1.22 -18.71 4.41
CA MET A 55 0.49 -17.51 4.83
C MET A 55 -0.41 -17.06 3.70
N SER A 56 -1.65 -16.76 4.00
CA SER A 56 -2.63 -16.21 3.05
C SER A 56 -3.38 -15.05 3.69
N LEU A 57 -3.70 -14.06 2.88
CA LEU A 57 -4.53 -12.93 3.26
C LEU A 57 -5.97 -13.15 2.78
N SER A 58 -6.95 -12.65 3.53
CA SER A 58 -8.36 -12.69 3.12
C SER A 58 -8.63 -11.77 1.94
N GLN A 59 -7.93 -10.64 1.87
CA GLN A 59 -8.07 -9.60 0.85
C GLN A 59 -6.74 -8.89 0.64
N ASP A 60 -6.53 -8.34 -0.56
CA ASP A 60 -5.32 -7.57 -0.91
C ASP A 60 -5.39 -6.12 -0.41
N TYR A 61 -6.57 -5.63 -0.05
CA TYR A 61 -6.79 -4.31 0.50
C TYR A 61 -7.99 -4.29 1.45
N CYS A 62 -7.98 -3.38 2.40
CA CYS A 62 -9.10 -3.09 3.30
C CYS A 62 -9.26 -1.57 3.45
N THR A 63 -10.35 -1.12 4.05
CA THR A 63 -10.52 0.29 4.43
C THR A 63 -9.94 0.54 5.81
N ARG A 64 -9.57 1.80 6.09
CA ARG A 64 -9.12 2.18 7.43
C ARG A 64 -10.19 1.83 8.48
N ASP A 65 -9.77 1.52 9.70
CA ASP A 65 -10.57 1.05 10.83
C ASP A 65 -11.21 -0.33 10.66
N ASP A 66 -11.02 -0.99 9.52
CA ASP A 66 -11.33 -2.40 9.35
C ASP A 66 -10.23 -3.31 9.92
N THR A 67 -10.48 -4.60 9.87
CA THR A 67 -9.50 -5.62 10.25
C THR A 67 -9.24 -6.56 9.07
N ILE A 68 -7.97 -6.86 8.81
CA ILE A 68 -7.60 -7.86 7.82
C ILE A 68 -7.34 -9.20 8.51
N LEU A 69 -7.85 -10.27 7.91
CA LEU A 69 -7.62 -11.63 8.38
C LEU A 69 -6.39 -12.23 7.69
N VAL A 70 -5.45 -12.66 8.49
CA VAL A 70 -4.25 -13.37 8.06
C VAL A 70 -4.35 -14.80 8.53
N THR A 71 -4.35 -15.73 7.61
CA THR A 71 -4.44 -17.16 7.90
C THR A 71 -3.07 -17.80 7.73
N PHE A 72 -2.54 -18.34 8.81
CA PHE A 72 -1.37 -19.21 8.76
C PHE A 72 -1.84 -20.66 8.73
N SER A 73 -1.43 -21.40 7.72
CA SER A 73 -1.77 -22.80 7.59
C SER A 73 -0.51 -23.66 7.55
N ARG A 74 -0.63 -24.81 8.19
CA ARG A 74 0.43 -25.81 8.25
C ARG A 74 0.28 -26.79 7.10
N GLN A 75 1.33 -26.93 6.31
CA GLN A 75 1.44 -27.98 5.30
C GLN A 75 2.38 -29.06 5.80
N ASN A 76 1.82 -30.20 6.22
CA ASN A 76 2.64 -31.34 6.62
C ASN A 76 2.77 -32.31 5.47
N LEU A 77 4.03 -32.59 5.12
CA LEU A 77 4.38 -33.66 4.18
C LEU A 77 4.43 -35.05 4.84
N THR A 78 4.19 -35.13 6.16
CA THR A 78 4.23 -36.36 6.93
C THR A 78 2.98 -36.53 7.78
N TYR A 79 2.53 -37.79 7.93
CA TYR A 79 1.43 -38.16 8.84
C TYR A 79 1.82 -38.03 10.34
N ILE A 80 3.07 -37.79 10.63
CA ILE A 80 3.58 -37.68 12.01
C ILE A 80 3.27 -36.26 12.50
N PRO A 81 2.43 -36.08 13.53
CA PRO A 81 2.14 -34.76 14.08
C PRO A 81 3.42 -34.19 14.73
N CYS A 82 3.78 -32.95 14.44
CA CYS A 82 4.66 -32.20 15.32
C CYS A 82 3.83 -31.63 16.46
N GLY A 83 4.48 -31.19 17.52
CA GLY A 83 3.82 -30.46 18.60
C GLY A 83 3.38 -29.06 18.18
N GLN A 84 3.50 -28.15 19.08
CA GLN A 84 3.16 -26.73 18.88
C GLN A 84 4.12 -26.04 17.90
N ILE A 85 3.59 -25.21 17.01
CA ILE A 85 4.36 -24.34 16.14
C ILE A 85 4.13 -22.90 16.60
N VAL A 86 5.23 -22.17 16.84
CA VAL A 86 5.18 -20.74 17.15
C VAL A 86 5.78 -19.99 15.97
N ILE A 87 4.99 -19.10 15.38
CA ILE A 87 5.35 -18.25 14.25
C ILE A 87 5.66 -16.86 14.79
N GLU A 88 6.87 -16.38 14.57
CA GLU A 88 7.29 -15.01 14.86
C GLU A 88 7.20 -14.20 13.57
N TYR A 89 6.35 -13.19 13.54
CA TYR A 89 6.13 -12.35 12.37
C TYR A 89 6.19 -10.87 12.74
N GLN A 90 6.47 -10.05 11.73
CA GLN A 90 6.47 -8.60 11.84
C GLN A 90 5.51 -8.01 10.84
N VAL A 91 4.80 -6.99 11.26
CA VAL A 91 3.97 -6.14 10.41
C VAL A 91 4.70 -4.80 10.32
N MET A 92 5.09 -4.42 9.11
CA MET A 92 5.81 -3.18 8.84
C MET A 92 4.94 -2.29 7.97
N ASP A 93 4.72 -1.06 8.42
CA ASP A 93 4.17 0.00 7.60
C ASP A 93 5.30 0.70 6.84
N VAL A 94 5.19 0.76 5.51
CA VAL A 94 6.22 1.34 4.64
C VAL A 94 6.38 2.85 4.87
N PHE A 95 5.29 3.54 5.23
CA PHE A 95 5.32 4.98 5.47
C PHE A 95 5.95 5.37 6.80
N SER A 96 5.44 4.80 7.88
CA SER A 96 5.86 5.16 9.23
C SER A 96 7.13 4.45 9.66
N HIS A 97 7.57 3.43 8.91
CA HIS A 97 8.63 2.50 9.29
C HIS A 97 8.38 1.84 10.66
N MET A 98 7.13 1.90 11.14
CA MET A 98 6.75 1.21 12.37
C MET A 98 6.76 -0.29 12.15
N VAL A 99 7.44 -1.00 13.05
CA VAL A 99 7.53 -2.46 13.03
C VAL A 99 6.87 -3.01 14.29
N LEU A 100 5.79 -3.74 14.09
CA LEU A 100 5.10 -4.49 15.14
C LEU A 100 5.53 -5.95 15.07
N SER A 101 6.30 -6.41 16.06
CA SER A 101 6.69 -7.82 16.17
C SER A 101 5.70 -8.56 17.05
N GLN A 102 5.13 -9.63 16.52
CA GLN A 102 4.17 -10.48 17.22
C GLN A 102 4.50 -11.96 17.04
N SER A 103 3.93 -12.78 17.90
CA SER A 103 4.07 -14.23 17.78
C SER A 103 2.71 -14.89 17.93
N VAL A 104 2.45 -15.87 17.09
CA VAL A 104 1.23 -16.67 17.13
C VAL A 104 1.57 -18.13 17.30
N CYS A 105 0.70 -18.82 18.05
CA CYS A 105 0.81 -20.24 18.28
C CYS A 105 -0.19 -21.00 17.41
N LEU A 106 0.32 -21.86 16.56
CA LEU A 106 -0.44 -22.75 15.71
C LEU A 106 -0.55 -24.10 16.42
N LEU A 107 -1.71 -24.37 17.01
CA LEU A 107 -2.04 -25.64 17.67
C LEU A 107 -2.72 -26.61 16.70
N ASP A 108 -3.56 -26.08 15.84
CA ASP A 108 -4.33 -26.80 14.82
C ASP A 108 -3.65 -26.71 13.44
N GLN A 109 -4.36 -27.12 12.39
CA GLN A 109 -3.87 -27.04 11.02
C GLN A 109 -3.78 -25.61 10.52
N GLN A 110 -4.61 -24.70 11.03
CA GLN A 110 -4.61 -23.29 10.64
C GLN A 110 -4.97 -22.39 11.83
N VAL A 111 -4.49 -21.18 11.81
CA VAL A 111 -4.81 -20.11 12.75
C VAL A 111 -5.08 -18.83 12.00
N GLU A 112 -6.13 -18.14 12.37
CA GLU A 112 -6.51 -16.85 11.82
C GLU A 112 -6.17 -15.75 12.83
N ILE A 113 -5.56 -14.69 12.33
CA ILE A 113 -5.19 -13.52 13.12
C ILE A 113 -5.87 -12.30 12.50
N GLN A 114 -6.41 -11.46 13.36
CA GLN A 114 -6.95 -10.16 12.97
C GLN A 114 -5.89 -9.09 13.20
N ILE A 115 -5.55 -8.37 12.13
CA ILE A 115 -4.66 -7.22 12.19
C ILE A 115 -5.53 -5.96 12.03
N PRO A 116 -5.58 -5.08 13.05
CA PRO A 116 -6.34 -3.84 12.96
C PRO A 116 -5.62 -2.85 12.04
N CYS A 117 -6.37 -2.25 11.11
CA CYS A 117 -5.88 -1.31 10.12
C CYS A 117 -6.22 0.12 10.53
N SER A 118 -5.50 0.69 11.49
CA SER A 118 -5.80 2.02 12.06
C SER A 118 -5.32 3.20 11.22
N HIS A 119 -4.36 2.99 10.33
CA HIS A 119 -3.77 4.03 9.49
C HIS A 119 -3.76 3.61 8.03
N CYS A 120 -3.91 4.59 7.12
CA CYS A 120 -3.75 4.37 5.69
C CYS A 120 -2.29 4.06 5.35
N GLY A 121 -2.06 3.15 4.41
CA GLY A 121 -0.70 2.86 3.98
C GLY A 121 -0.54 1.49 3.34
N HIS A 122 0.71 1.19 3.01
CA HIS A 122 1.12 -0.10 2.49
C HIS A 122 1.81 -0.90 3.59
N TYR A 123 1.22 -2.03 3.96
CA TYR A 123 1.69 -2.89 5.02
C TYR A 123 2.32 -4.16 4.47
N ILE A 124 3.46 -4.53 5.03
CA ILE A 124 4.18 -5.75 4.69
C ILE A 124 4.20 -6.65 5.93
N ILE A 125 3.69 -7.86 5.79
CA ILE A 125 3.77 -8.90 6.82
C ILE A 125 4.92 -9.83 6.45
N GLN A 126 5.91 -9.92 7.30
CA GLN A 126 7.08 -10.76 7.11
C GLN A 126 7.21 -11.77 8.25
N VAL A 127 7.23 -13.05 7.92
CA VAL A 127 7.56 -14.11 8.88
C VAL A 127 9.08 -14.20 9.01
N GLN A 128 9.57 -14.00 10.22
CA GLN A 128 11.01 -14.04 10.50
C GLN A 128 11.48 -15.43 10.91
N LYS A 129 10.69 -16.09 11.74
CA LYS A 129 11.13 -17.33 12.37
C LYS A 129 9.95 -18.22 12.71
N ILE A 130 10.12 -19.50 12.48
CA ILE A 130 9.20 -20.54 12.90
C ILE A 130 9.90 -21.42 13.90
N LYS A 131 9.29 -21.60 15.08
CA LYS A 131 9.75 -22.50 16.13
C LYS A 131 8.81 -23.68 16.22
N CYS A 132 9.28 -24.85 15.85
CA CYS A 132 8.54 -26.10 16.00
C CYS A 132 8.97 -26.80 17.28
N TYR A 133 8.00 -27.20 18.10
CA TYR A 133 8.23 -27.96 19.32
C TYR A 133 7.91 -29.43 19.10
N ASP A 134 8.60 -30.31 19.82
CA ASP A 134 8.28 -31.72 19.85
C ASP A 134 6.97 -31.98 20.61
N LEU A 135 6.44 -33.19 20.50
CA LEU A 135 5.16 -33.57 21.16
C LEU A 135 5.20 -33.39 22.69
N LEU A 136 6.36 -33.55 23.29
CA LEU A 136 6.55 -33.37 24.73
C LEU A 136 6.99 -31.99 25.12
N GLN A 137 7.19 -31.09 24.14
CA GLN A 137 7.70 -29.71 24.32
C GLN A 137 9.05 -29.66 25.08
N CYS A 138 9.85 -30.69 24.95
CA CYS A 138 11.19 -30.77 25.52
C CYS A 138 12.24 -30.08 24.67
N PHE A 139 12.07 -30.18 23.34
CA PHE A 139 13.00 -29.66 22.34
C PHE A 139 12.27 -28.74 21.40
N SER A 140 12.96 -27.76 20.84
CA SER A 140 12.45 -26.89 19.81
C SER A 140 13.46 -26.78 18.68
N PHE A 141 12.99 -26.83 17.45
CA PHE A 141 13.75 -26.58 16.25
C PHE A 141 13.30 -25.24 15.66
N SER A 142 14.26 -24.36 15.40
CA SER A 142 13.97 -23.04 14.81
C SER A 142 14.42 -23.04 13.36
N GLN A 143 13.52 -22.60 12.49
CA GLN A 143 13.79 -22.43 11.07
C GLN A 143 13.49 -20.98 10.70
N SER A 144 14.43 -20.30 10.05
CA SER A 144 14.16 -19.02 9.40
C SER A 144 13.54 -19.29 8.04
N ILE A 145 12.37 -18.75 7.83
CA ILE A 145 11.63 -18.83 6.56
C ILE A 145 11.25 -17.39 6.21
N THR A 146 11.52 -17.00 4.98
CA THR A 146 11.11 -15.69 4.46
C THR A 146 9.77 -15.88 3.73
N LEU A 147 8.67 -15.67 4.45
CA LEU A 147 7.34 -15.54 3.87
C LEU A 147 6.94 -14.08 3.99
N GLU A 148 6.58 -13.49 2.88
CA GLU A 148 6.19 -12.08 2.80
C GLU A 148 4.87 -11.96 2.06
N GLN A 149 3.96 -11.17 2.61
CA GLN A 149 2.69 -10.79 2.01
C GLN A 149 2.47 -9.32 2.28
N ALA A 150 1.88 -8.62 1.32
CA ALA A 150 1.59 -7.21 1.44
C ALA A 150 0.11 -6.94 1.21
N PHE A 151 -0.41 -5.92 1.90
CA PHE A 151 -1.77 -5.44 1.72
C PHE A 151 -1.83 -3.92 1.85
N ASP A 152 -2.85 -3.33 1.28
CA ASP A 152 -3.04 -1.88 1.27
C ASP A 152 -4.24 -1.50 2.15
N VAL A 153 -4.10 -0.46 2.97
CA VAL A 153 -5.18 0.12 3.77
C VAL A 153 -5.63 1.42 3.12
N MET A 154 -6.83 1.38 2.52
CA MET A 154 -7.39 2.50 1.77
C MET A 154 -7.95 3.59 2.69
N PRO A 155 -7.88 4.86 2.26
CA PRO A 155 -8.42 5.98 3.00
C PRO A 155 -9.96 5.98 3.03
N HIS A 156 -10.53 6.72 3.99
CA HIS A 156 -11.97 6.96 4.06
C HIS A 156 -12.42 8.04 3.06
N TYR A 157 -13.62 7.82 2.52
CA TYR A 157 -14.28 8.86 1.75
C TYR A 157 -14.88 9.91 2.71
N GLN A 158 -14.58 11.20 2.46
CA GLN A 158 -15.16 12.34 3.15
C GLN A 158 -15.93 13.20 2.13
N GLU A 159 -17.11 13.64 2.49
CA GLU A 159 -17.84 14.58 1.63
C GLU A 159 -17.14 15.94 1.60
N MET A 160 -16.70 16.35 0.41
CA MET A 160 -15.97 17.59 0.17
C MET A 160 -16.71 18.43 -0.90
N GLU A 161 -17.79 19.11 -0.52
CA GLU A 161 -18.57 19.88 -1.48
C GLU A 161 -17.93 21.23 -1.85
N THR A 162 -17.20 21.86 -0.95
CA THR A 162 -16.77 23.26 -1.09
C THR A 162 -15.45 23.48 -1.84
N SER A 163 -14.53 22.53 -1.82
CA SER A 163 -13.20 22.72 -2.41
C SER A 163 -13.14 22.59 -3.94
N VAL A 164 -14.11 21.88 -4.53
CA VAL A 164 -14.14 21.67 -6.00
C VAL A 164 -14.71 22.87 -6.75
N GLU A 165 -15.69 23.57 -6.17
CA GLU A 165 -16.21 24.80 -6.78
C GLU A 165 -15.16 25.92 -6.82
N GLN A 166 -14.32 26.01 -5.81
CA GLN A 166 -13.18 26.93 -5.82
C GLN A 166 -12.14 26.56 -6.88
N ALA A 167 -11.84 25.29 -7.07
CA ALA A 167 -10.93 24.83 -8.10
C ALA A 167 -11.45 25.10 -9.52
N TYR A 168 -12.77 25.01 -9.73
CA TYR A 168 -13.40 25.34 -11.01
C TYR A 168 -13.41 26.83 -11.34
N GLN A 169 -13.65 27.70 -10.36
CA GLN A 169 -13.67 29.15 -10.56
C GLN A 169 -12.30 29.70 -10.98
N PHE A 170 -11.21 29.09 -10.52
CA PHE A 170 -9.86 29.48 -10.91
C PHE A 170 -9.53 29.14 -12.37
N ASP A 171 -10.14 28.09 -12.94
CA ASP A 171 -9.88 27.68 -14.32
C ASP A 171 -10.63 28.53 -15.35
N GLU A 172 -11.78 29.11 -14.97
CA GLU A 172 -12.55 30.03 -15.85
C GLU A 172 -11.89 31.40 -15.96
N GLU A 173 -11.20 31.89 -14.94
CA GLU A 173 -10.51 33.19 -14.96
C GLU A 173 -9.12 33.16 -15.61
N GLY A 174 -8.54 31.98 -15.81
CA GLY A 174 -7.19 31.78 -16.31
C GLY A 174 -7.08 31.18 -17.70
N GLN A 175 -7.99 31.47 -18.64
CA GLN A 175 -7.84 31.02 -20.03
C GLN A 175 -6.57 31.61 -20.64
N SER A 176 -5.47 30.86 -20.55
CA SER A 176 -4.24 31.19 -21.26
C SER A 176 -4.26 30.56 -22.65
N TYR A 177 -3.87 31.33 -23.65
CA TYR A 177 -3.82 30.89 -25.03
C TYR A 177 -2.40 30.55 -25.44
N LEU A 178 -2.24 29.51 -26.24
CA LEU A 178 -0.94 29.16 -26.80
C LEU A 178 -0.49 30.26 -27.76
N ALA A 179 0.52 31.03 -27.39
CA ALA A 179 1.06 32.14 -28.16
C ALA A 179 1.57 31.75 -29.56
N ASN A 180 1.74 30.45 -29.84
CA ASN A 180 2.35 29.96 -31.07
C ASN A 180 1.51 28.93 -31.85
N GLN A 181 0.23 28.71 -31.50
CA GLN A 181 -0.63 27.78 -32.27
C GLN A 181 -1.93 28.41 -32.70
N LYS A 182 -2.26 28.18 -33.98
CA LYS A 182 -3.56 28.55 -34.57
C LYS A 182 -4.66 27.65 -34.05
N GLY A 183 -5.79 28.23 -33.65
CA GLY A 183 -6.96 27.52 -33.17
C GLY A 183 -8.25 28.10 -33.71
N ASP A 184 -9.38 27.54 -33.23
CA ASP A 184 -10.71 27.90 -33.67
C ASP A 184 -11.40 28.91 -32.71
N ASP A 185 -10.72 29.39 -31.68
CA ASP A 185 -11.26 30.38 -30.76
C ASP A 185 -10.88 31.81 -31.22
N TYR A 186 -11.88 32.57 -31.63
CA TYR A 186 -11.73 33.93 -32.13
C TYR A 186 -11.95 34.99 -31.03
N SER A 187 -12.12 34.59 -29.79
CA SER A 187 -12.21 35.53 -28.66
C SER A 187 -10.83 36.19 -28.43
N GLU A 188 -9.76 35.47 -28.72
CA GLU A 188 -8.41 36.02 -28.74
C GLU A 188 -7.77 35.82 -30.12
N VAL A 189 -7.18 36.86 -30.65
CA VAL A 189 -6.65 36.89 -32.01
C VAL A 189 -5.18 36.52 -31.97
N PHE A 190 -4.84 35.36 -32.54
CA PHE A 190 -3.47 34.90 -32.68
C PHE A 190 -2.67 35.74 -33.72
N GLU A 191 -3.27 35.94 -34.89
CA GLU A 191 -2.63 36.63 -36.04
C GLU A 191 -3.69 37.30 -36.88
N ILE A 192 -3.33 38.40 -37.51
CA ILE A 192 -4.13 39.03 -38.57
C ILE A 192 -3.37 38.86 -39.88
N ARG A 193 -3.96 38.12 -40.84
CA ARG A 193 -3.39 37.88 -42.15
C ARG A 193 -4.30 38.33 -43.27
N SER A 194 -3.75 38.50 -44.48
CA SER A 194 -4.54 38.81 -45.67
C SER A 194 -5.53 37.68 -45.97
N TYR A 195 -6.73 38.04 -46.38
CA TYR A 195 -7.84 37.18 -46.79
C TYR A 195 -7.39 36.23 -47.92
N ARG A 196 -7.80 34.99 -47.89
CA ARG A 196 -7.65 33.98 -48.93
C ARG A 196 -9.01 33.44 -49.32
N GLU A 197 -9.15 33.08 -50.62
CA GLU A 197 -10.38 32.40 -51.08
C GLU A 197 -10.68 31.17 -50.21
N GLY A 198 -11.90 31.11 -49.63
CA GLY A 198 -12.33 30.06 -48.69
C GLY A 198 -12.35 30.49 -47.22
N ASP A 199 -11.82 31.64 -46.87
CA ASP A 199 -11.92 32.18 -45.51
C ASP A 199 -13.37 32.66 -45.23
N ALA A 200 -13.86 32.34 -44.00
CA ALA A 200 -15.18 32.76 -43.62
C ALA A 200 -15.30 34.29 -43.40
N LEU A 201 -16.21 34.94 -44.08
CA LEU A 201 -16.42 36.37 -44.02
C LEU A 201 -16.69 36.94 -42.63
N LYS A 202 -17.24 36.13 -41.73
CA LYS A 202 -17.49 36.50 -40.32
C LYS A 202 -16.21 36.80 -39.53
N HIS A 203 -15.06 36.32 -39.99
CA HIS A 203 -13.78 36.51 -39.31
C HIS A 203 -12.97 37.68 -39.88
N ILE A 204 -13.51 38.48 -40.82
CA ILE A 204 -12.85 39.66 -41.35
C ILE A 204 -12.66 40.68 -40.24
N HIS A 205 -11.45 41.22 -40.15
CA HIS A 205 -11.12 42.32 -39.23
C HIS A 205 -11.35 43.67 -39.91
N TRP A 206 -12.60 44.10 -39.90
CA TRP A 206 -13.07 45.30 -40.62
C TRP A 206 -12.25 46.57 -40.34
N ASN A 207 -11.83 46.78 -39.09
CA ASN A 207 -11.07 47.98 -38.72
C ASN A 207 -9.66 48.01 -39.35
N VAL A 208 -9.01 46.87 -39.51
CA VAL A 208 -7.70 46.78 -40.20
C VAL A 208 -7.90 46.84 -41.73
N SER A 209 -8.87 46.12 -42.23
CA SER A 209 -9.18 46.05 -43.65
C SER A 209 -9.51 47.44 -44.23
N SER A 210 -10.25 48.26 -43.48
CA SER A 210 -10.60 49.63 -43.90
C SER A 210 -9.39 50.57 -43.97
N LYS A 211 -8.35 50.37 -43.18
CA LYS A 211 -7.14 51.19 -43.17
C LYS A 211 -6.19 50.86 -44.31
N PHE A 212 -6.11 49.59 -44.67
CA PHE A 212 -5.15 49.13 -45.69
C PHE A 212 -5.80 48.88 -47.06
N GLN A 213 -7.11 49.05 -47.19
CA GLN A 213 -7.88 48.82 -48.43
C GLN A 213 -7.74 47.37 -48.95
N GLU A 214 -7.38 46.44 -48.12
CA GLU A 214 -7.28 45.00 -48.38
C GLU A 214 -8.01 44.25 -47.32
N LEU A 215 -8.54 43.06 -47.65
CA LEU A 215 -9.28 42.26 -46.67
C LEU A 215 -8.33 41.50 -45.79
N PHE A 216 -8.45 41.68 -44.47
CA PHE A 216 -7.68 40.96 -43.45
C PHE A 216 -8.61 40.09 -42.60
N VAL A 217 -8.14 38.90 -42.26
CA VAL A 217 -8.88 37.89 -41.45
C VAL A 217 -8.17 37.69 -40.13
N LYS A 218 -8.99 37.62 -39.07
CA LYS A 218 -8.53 37.20 -37.75
C LYS A 218 -8.31 35.68 -37.75
N VAL A 219 -7.19 35.23 -37.28
CA VAL A 219 -6.89 33.85 -36.99
C VAL A 219 -7.08 33.66 -35.48
N GLY A 220 -7.91 32.70 -35.06
CA GLY A 220 -8.15 32.42 -33.66
C GLY A 220 -6.94 31.74 -32.98
N SER A 221 -6.90 31.86 -31.69
CA SER A 221 -5.94 31.18 -30.83
C SER A 221 -6.44 29.80 -30.43
N GLN A 222 -5.55 28.92 -30.03
CA GLN A 222 -5.94 27.66 -29.41
C GLN A 222 -5.96 27.85 -27.90
N PRO A 223 -7.14 27.68 -27.24
CA PRO A 223 -7.19 27.73 -25.80
C PRO A 223 -6.38 26.58 -25.22
N ILE A 224 -5.53 26.87 -24.24
CA ILE A 224 -4.88 25.85 -23.44
C ILE A 224 -5.96 25.31 -22.51
N GLN A 225 -6.38 24.08 -22.74
CA GLN A 225 -7.10 23.37 -21.71
C GLN A 225 -6.13 23.07 -20.59
N HIS A 226 -6.16 23.85 -19.52
CA HIS A 226 -5.42 23.54 -18.32
C HIS A 226 -6.07 22.28 -17.71
N LYS A 227 -5.43 21.15 -17.88
CA LYS A 227 -5.81 19.97 -17.13
C LYS A 227 -5.53 20.23 -15.66
N LEU A 228 -6.50 19.92 -14.82
CA LEU A 228 -6.32 19.95 -13.37
C LEU A 228 -5.19 18.99 -13.00
N VAL A 229 -4.16 19.48 -12.33
CA VAL A 229 -3.03 18.68 -11.88
C VAL A 229 -3.03 18.63 -10.36
N LEU A 230 -3.16 17.44 -9.80
CA LEU A 230 -3.11 17.21 -8.37
C LEU A 230 -1.73 16.70 -7.95
N ALA A 231 -1.19 17.27 -6.91
CA ALA A 231 0.05 16.83 -6.29
C ALA A 231 -0.14 16.64 -4.78
N MET A 232 0.46 15.60 -4.23
CA MET A 232 0.41 15.31 -2.81
C MET A 232 1.82 15.35 -2.21
N GLU A 233 2.06 16.25 -1.25
CA GLU A 233 3.32 16.35 -0.52
C GLU A 233 3.23 15.65 0.82
N TYR A 234 4.24 14.87 1.16
CA TYR A 234 4.33 14.15 2.43
C TYR A 234 5.15 14.91 3.45
N LYS A 235 4.57 15.14 4.64
CA LYS A 235 5.29 15.66 5.80
C LYS A 235 5.41 14.55 6.86
N THR A 236 6.50 14.53 7.59
CA THR A 236 6.96 13.46 8.49
C THR A 236 6.10 13.15 9.74
N ASN A 237 4.78 13.38 9.73
CA ASN A 237 3.92 13.14 10.89
C ASN A 237 2.74 12.22 10.53
N ASN A 238 2.69 11.00 11.09
CA ASN A 238 1.73 9.94 10.77
C ASN A 238 0.24 10.34 10.83
N ALA A 239 -0.16 11.14 11.83
CA ALA A 239 -1.55 11.61 11.94
C ALA A 239 -1.96 12.52 10.77
N PHE A 240 -1.00 13.14 10.11
CA PHE A 240 -1.23 14.01 8.97
C PHE A 240 -1.50 13.24 7.67
N TYR A 241 -0.93 12.06 7.52
CA TYR A 241 -1.07 11.28 6.28
C TYR A 241 -2.47 10.73 6.10
N ASP A 242 -3.12 10.27 7.15
CA ASP A 242 -4.47 9.73 7.09
C ASP A 242 -5.45 10.78 6.54
N LEU A 243 -5.44 11.98 7.11
CA LEU A 243 -6.28 13.09 6.66
C LEU A 243 -5.95 13.52 5.23
N GLN A 244 -4.68 13.52 4.88
CA GLN A 244 -4.21 13.93 3.56
C GLN A 244 -4.62 12.90 2.49
N PHE A 245 -4.49 11.60 2.78
CA PHE A 245 -4.98 10.55 1.90
C PHE A 245 -6.50 10.53 1.79
N ASP A 246 -7.24 10.79 2.89
CA ASP A 246 -8.69 10.90 2.88
C ASP A 246 -9.13 12.05 1.97
N CYS A 247 -8.48 13.21 2.09
CA CYS A 247 -8.74 14.39 1.27
C CYS A 247 -8.42 14.12 -0.21
N PHE A 248 -7.24 13.58 -0.51
CA PHE A 248 -6.83 13.24 -1.87
C PHE A 248 -7.79 12.25 -2.53
N TYR A 249 -8.08 11.14 -1.84
CA TYR A 249 -8.95 10.10 -2.34
C TYR A 249 -10.37 10.60 -2.59
N SER A 250 -10.92 11.38 -1.64
CA SER A 250 -12.26 11.96 -1.73
C SER A 250 -12.37 12.96 -2.88
N LEU A 251 -11.33 13.78 -3.08
CA LEU A 251 -11.26 14.73 -4.19
C LEU A 251 -11.20 14.01 -5.54
N CYS A 252 -10.34 12.99 -5.68
CA CYS A 252 -10.24 12.19 -6.90
C CYS A 252 -11.57 11.51 -7.25
N LEU A 253 -12.23 10.89 -6.25
CA LEU A 253 -13.55 10.28 -6.45
C LEU A 253 -14.62 11.28 -6.90
N LEU A 254 -14.59 12.47 -6.34
CA LEU A 254 -15.55 13.53 -6.67
C LEU A 254 -15.32 14.06 -8.08
N LEU A 255 -14.06 14.24 -8.51
CA LEU A 255 -13.70 14.64 -9.88
C LEU A 255 -14.15 13.58 -10.90
N VAL A 256 -13.89 12.31 -10.65
CA VAL A 256 -14.36 11.22 -11.52
C VAL A 256 -15.89 11.17 -11.57
N LYS A 257 -16.59 11.35 -10.44
CA LYS A 257 -18.06 11.41 -10.40
C LYS A 257 -18.63 12.58 -11.22
N LYS A 258 -17.90 13.69 -11.32
CA LYS A 258 -18.25 14.84 -12.15
C LYS A 258 -17.77 14.70 -13.61
N ASN A 259 -17.19 13.56 -14.01
CA ASN A 259 -16.59 13.32 -15.32
C ASN A 259 -15.50 14.32 -15.72
N ILE A 260 -14.70 14.77 -14.75
CA ILE A 260 -13.58 15.66 -14.98
C ILE A 260 -12.32 14.83 -15.09
N VAL A 261 -11.60 15.03 -16.18
CA VAL A 261 -10.29 14.42 -16.41
C VAL A 261 -9.24 15.28 -15.70
N PHE A 262 -8.42 14.64 -14.89
CA PHE A 262 -7.35 15.31 -14.17
C PHE A 262 -6.09 14.45 -14.19
N ASP A 263 -4.95 15.11 -13.97
CA ASP A 263 -3.66 14.47 -13.92
C ASP A 263 -3.18 14.43 -12.47
N VAL A 264 -2.58 13.31 -12.06
CA VAL A 264 -1.93 13.18 -10.76
C VAL A 264 -0.44 13.10 -10.96
N VAL A 265 0.29 13.92 -10.22
CA VAL A 265 1.75 13.89 -10.21
C VAL A 265 2.21 12.80 -9.27
N THR A 266 2.90 11.81 -9.85
CA THR A 266 3.58 10.76 -9.12
C THR A 266 5.08 10.87 -9.42
N VAL A 267 5.91 10.93 -8.38
CA VAL A 267 7.36 11.00 -8.56
C VAL A 267 7.94 9.60 -8.39
N CYS A 268 8.45 9.03 -9.47
CA CYS A 268 9.02 7.69 -9.45
C CYS A 268 10.43 7.64 -8.89
N ASP A 269 11.26 8.66 -9.18
CA ASP A 269 12.64 8.82 -8.70
C ASP A 269 12.97 10.30 -8.57
N LEU A 270 14.02 10.63 -7.82
CA LEU A 270 14.47 11.98 -7.49
C LEU A 270 14.64 12.96 -8.68
N GLN A 271 14.43 12.52 -9.92
CA GLN A 271 14.68 13.32 -11.13
C GLN A 271 13.62 13.22 -12.23
N GLN A 272 12.61 12.39 -12.13
CA GLN A 272 11.58 12.25 -13.17
C GLN A 272 10.18 12.36 -12.59
N LEU A 273 9.44 13.38 -13.03
CA LEU A 273 8.00 13.51 -12.82
C LEU A 273 7.27 12.51 -13.70
N HIS A 274 6.50 11.66 -13.10
CA HIS A 274 5.51 10.85 -13.79
C HIS A 274 4.13 11.46 -13.57
N ILE A 275 3.40 11.70 -14.64
CA ILE A 275 2.06 12.27 -14.61
C ILE A 275 1.12 11.21 -15.15
N GLU A 276 0.17 10.80 -14.32
CA GLU A 276 -0.89 9.86 -14.71
C GLU A 276 -2.20 10.60 -14.89
N SER A 277 -2.83 10.46 -16.07
CA SER A 277 -4.18 10.99 -16.34
C SER A 277 -5.22 10.01 -15.80
N ILE A 278 -6.15 10.50 -15.01
CA ILE A 278 -7.18 9.69 -14.35
C ILE A 278 -8.55 9.94 -15.01
N HIS A 279 -9.19 8.85 -15.44
CA HIS A 279 -10.49 8.85 -16.10
C HIS A 279 -11.52 7.94 -15.40
N SER A 280 -11.08 7.00 -14.57
CA SER A 280 -11.93 5.96 -13.99
C SER A 280 -11.69 5.76 -12.50
N LEU A 281 -12.68 5.16 -11.83
CA LEU A 281 -12.59 4.75 -10.41
C LEU A 281 -11.45 3.76 -10.16
N GLU A 282 -11.23 2.83 -11.09
CA GLU A 282 -10.16 1.82 -10.96
C GLU A 282 -8.78 2.48 -10.99
N GLU A 283 -8.62 3.50 -11.84
CA GLU A 283 -7.38 4.28 -11.90
C GLU A 283 -7.15 5.07 -10.61
N VAL A 284 -8.19 5.65 -9.98
CA VAL A 284 -8.05 6.30 -8.67
C VAL A 284 -7.52 5.33 -7.62
N ILE A 285 -8.09 4.12 -7.55
CA ILE A 285 -7.67 3.09 -6.60
C ILE A 285 -6.22 2.68 -6.86
N THR A 286 -5.86 2.41 -8.12
CA THR A 286 -4.51 1.98 -8.49
C THR A 286 -3.47 3.07 -8.21
N THR A 287 -3.75 4.31 -8.54
CA THR A 287 -2.86 5.46 -8.27
C THR A 287 -2.70 5.71 -6.77
N THR A 288 -3.80 5.63 -6.00
CA THR A 288 -3.74 5.76 -4.54
C THR A 288 -2.88 4.66 -3.92
N ARG A 289 -3.06 3.41 -4.34
CA ARG A 289 -2.23 2.28 -3.89
C ARG A 289 -0.77 2.46 -4.30
N TRP A 290 -0.51 2.98 -5.48
CA TRP A 290 0.85 3.27 -5.93
C TRP A 290 1.52 4.36 -5.07
N LEU A 291 0.80 5.44 -4.77
CA LEU A 291 1.29 6.51 -3.88
C LEU A 291 1.62 5.98 -2.48
N MET A 292 0.81 5.07 -1.93
CA MET A 292 1.07 4.44 -0.64
C MET A 292 2.31 3.55 -0.64
N LYS A 293 2.65 2.92 -1.77
CA LYS A 293 3.85 2.09 -1.91
C LYS A 293 5.13 2.90 -2.06
N ASN A 294 5.01 4.09 -2.63
CA ASN A 294 6.15 4.93 -3.02
C ASN A 294 6.04 6.30 -2.32
N PRO A 295 6.44 6.42 -1.05
CA PRO A 295 6.40 7.69 -0.34
C PRO A 295 7.34 8.69 -1.01
N ILE A 296 6.76 9.80 -1.47
CA ILE A 296 7.50 10.89 -2.09
C ILE A 296 8.11 11.75 -0.99
N GLN A 297 9.42 11.80 -0.90
CA GLN A 297 10.10 12.50 0.20
C GLN A 297 10.17 14.01 0.01
N THR A 298 10.33 14.50 -1.22
CA THR A 298 10.40 15.95 -1.50
C THR A 298 10.00 16.26 -2.93
N PHE A 299 9.20 17.31 -3.13
CA PHE A 299 8.95 17.87 -4.45
C PHE A 299 10.07 18.81 -4.86
N ASN A 300 10.60 18.61 -6.07
CA ASN A 300 11.48 19.59 -6.69
C ASN A 300 10.59 20.57 -7.49
N SER A 301 10.36 21.76 -6.96
CA SER A 301 9.47 22.79 -7.55
C SER A 301 9.82 23.15 -8.99
N THR A 302 11.08 22.97 -9.40
CA THR A 302 11.53 23.26 -10.76
C THR A 302 11.04 22.29 -11.83
N LEU A 303 10.57 21.10 -11.44
CA LEU A 303 10.06 20.06 -12.34
C LEU A 303 8.52 20.06 -12.44
N MET A 304 7.84 20.81 -11.58
CA MET A 304 6.38 20.84 -11.53
C MET A 304 5.77 21.63 -12.70
N PRO A 305 4.54 21.29 -13.12
CA PRO A 305 3.75 22.13 -14.03
C PRO A 305 3.63 23.56 -13.50
N LYS A 306 3.42 24.54 -14.38
CA LYS A 306 3.31 25.97 -13.99
C LYS A 306 2.26 26.27 -12.93
N SER A 307 1.20 25.50 -12.89
CA SER A 307 0.17 25.55 -11.85
C SER A 307 -0.28 24.14 -11.49
N PHE A 308 -0.37 23.86 -10.22
CA PHE A 308 -0.84 22.57 -9.71
C PHE A 308 -1.53 22.78 -8.35
N TYR A 309 -2.45 21.87 -8.02
CA TYR A 309 -3.12 21.87 -6.74
C TYR A 309 -2.37 20.96 -5.78
N GLN A 310 -1.89 21.56 -4.70
CA GLN A 310 -1.16 20.85 -3.66
C GLN A 310 -2.07 20.58 -2.47
N ILE A 311 -2.10 19.32 -2.04
CA ILE A 311 -2.91 18.90 -0.91
C ILE A 311 -2.05 18.92 0.34
N HIS A 312 -2.38 19.85 1.26
CA HIS A 312 -1.77 19.97 2.58
C HIS A 312 -2.80 19.65 3.67
N GLY A 313 -2.72 18.45 4.27
CA GLY A 313 -3.69 18.01 5.26
C GLY A 313 -5.11 17.97 4.67
N GLN A 314 -6.00 18.83 5.15
CA GLN A 314 -7.37 18.98 4.64
C GLN A 314 -7.53 20.15 3.67
N ASN A 315 -6.51 20.94 3.43
CA ASN A 315 -6.57 22.12 2.61
C ASN A 315 -6.04 21.84 1.20
N LEU A 316 -6.72 22.42 0.22
CA LEU A 316 -6.28 22.45 -1.17
C LEU A 316 -5.67 23.82 -1.42
N GLU A 317 -4.39 23.86 -1.75
CA GLU A 317 -3.67 25.11 -2.07
C GLU A 317 -3.25 25.10 -3.53
N VAL A 318 -3.37 26.24 -4.20
CA VAL A 318 -2.85 26.43 -5.56
C VAL A 318 -1.39 26.86 -5.43
N SER A 319 -0.49 26.05 -5.95
CA SER A 319 0.93 26.38 -6.03
C SER A 319 1.31 26.75 -7.46
N HIS A 320 2.05 27.83 -7.61
CA HIS A 320 2.65 28.25 -8.87
C HIS A 320 4.16 27.96 -8.82
N SER A 321 4.67 27.22 -9.79
CA SER A 321 6.10 26.91 -9.93
C SER A 321 6.86 28.05 -10.61
#